data_b6c2eab4a8c9411af29ed9e8b3205b54
#
_entry.id   b6c2eab4a8c9411af29ed9e8b3205b54
#
_cell.length_a   1.000
_cell.length_b   1.000
_cell.length_c   1.000
_cell.angle_alpha   90.00
_cell.angle_beta   90.00
_cell.angle_gamma   90.00
#
_symmetry.space_group_name_H-M   'P 1'
#
loop_
_entity.id
_entity.type
_entity.pdbx_description
1 polymer ?
#
loop_
_entity_poly.entity_id
_entity_poly.type
_entity_poly.pdbx_seq_one_letter_code
_entity_poly.pdbx_strand_id
1 'polypeptide(L)'
;MRKYVWAWVWFGLLAVIGLAAYGASSSIDFQSSGKFEINGKNVSLPVINYNGNVYVPLRLVGEEMHSEVYYDENKELISIKQHSLAFDEQIEAPVPSIAYEHEYKDGSVWMQEIPLLQGNSCWNGCLEMNDPVVQWVSEAGYPPVRVKPGSNLVITYPTGLEPDSLKISKVLDLGNGTEQYIHMMPDNNRVQLPTEQGFYTILVDSDWETGFTSYAFIIHITDSDDLSDSS
;
A
#
# COMPACT_ATOMS: atom_id res chain seq x y z
N MET A 1 -0.39 14.48 -77.70
CA MET A 1 -1.34 14.33 -76.58
C MET A 1 -1.07 13.12 -75.67
N ARG A 2 -0.05 12.29 -75.83
CA ARG A 2 0.20 11.07 -75.03
C ARG A 2 1.15 11.25 -73.82
N LYS A 3 1.78 12.39 -73.69
CA LYS A 3 2.79 12.66 -72.63
C LYS A 3 2.20 13.18 -71.32
N TYR A 4 0.99 13.66 -71.32
CA TYR A 4 0.36 14.28 -70.12
C TYR A 4 -0.51 13.29 -69.32
N VAL A 5 -0.90 12.16 -69.93
CA VAL A 5 -1.70 11.12 -69.22
C VAL A 5 -0.93 10.43 -68.11
N TRP A 6 0.38 10.27 -68.26
CA TRP A 6 1.24 9.65 -67.26
C TRP A 6 1.49 10.56 -66.04
N ALA A 7 1.49 11.87 -66.19
CA ALA A 7 1.69 12.81 -65.12
C ALA A 7 0.48 12.81 -64.13
N TRP A 8 -0.73 12.64 -64.65
CA TRP A 8 -1.93 12.57 -63.82
C TRP A 8 -2.08 11.26 -63.05
N VAL A 9 -1.58 10.16 -63.57
CA VAL A 9 -1.57 8.84 -62.91
C VAL A 9 -0.64 8.88 -61.68
N TRP A 10 0.55 9.50 -61.80
CA TRP A 10 1.48 9.66 -60.66
C TRP A 10 0.98 10.63 -59.62
N PHE A 11 0.27 11.67 -59.98
CA PHE A 11 -0.32 12.62 -59.04
C PHE A 11 -1.48 12.01 -58.25
N GLY A 12 -2.28 11.17 -58.93
CA GLY A 12 -3.36 10.42 -58.26
C GLY A 12 -2.85 9.37 -57.28
N LEU A 13 -1.72 8.69 -57.61
CA LEU A 13 -1.13 7.65 -56.76
C LEU A 13 -0.49 8.27 -55.48
N LEU A 14 0.11 9.46 -55.59
CA LEU A 14 0.67 10.17 -54.42
C LEU A 14 -0.41 10.71 -53.49
N ALA A 15 -1.58 11.08 -54.00
CA ALA A 15 -2.70 11.53 -53.20
C ALA A 15 -3.37 10.42 -52.37
N VAL A 16 -3.32 9.17 -52.89
CA VAL A 16 -3.90 8.00 -52.16
C VAL A 16 -2.98 7.50 -51.05
N ILE A 17 -1.66 7.68 -51.17
CA ILE A 17 -0.69 7.28 -50.15
C ILE A 17 -0.68 8.29 -48.96
N GLY A 18 -1.06 9.55 -49.20
CA GLY A 18 -1.13 10.59 -48.16
C GLY A 18 -2.33 10.47 -47.22
N LEU A 19 -3.35 9.68 -47.56
CA LEU A 19 -4.58 9.53 -46.75
C LEU A 19 -4.53 8.35 -45.77
N ALA A 20 -3.52 7.49 -45.82
CA ALA A 20 -3.39 6.34 -44.94
C ALA A 20 -2.62 6.62 -43.62
N ALA A 21 -2.15 7.87 -43.38
CA ALA A 21 -1.38 8.23 -42.22
C ALA A 21 -2.18 9.00 -41.13
N TYR A 22 -3.48 9.14 -41.31
CA TYR A 22 -4.37 9.76 -40.31
C TYR A 22 -5.23 8.69 -39.67
N GLY A 23 -4.80 8.17 -38.51
CA GLY A 23 -5.76 7.36 -37.77
C GLY A 23 -5.24 6.40 -36.74
N ALA A 24 -4.17 6.75 -36.04
CA ALA A 24 -4.02 6.20 -34.70
C ALA A 24 -4.42 7.28 -33.69
N SER A 25 -5.69 7.70 -33.72
CA SER A 25 -6.24 8.41 -32.59
C SER A 25 -6.34 7.39 -31.47
N SER A 26 -5.49 7.55 -30.46
CA SER A 26 -5.67 6.88 -29.18
C SER A 26 -7.08 7.24 -28.70
N SER A 27 -8.05 6.35 -28.89
CA SER A 27 -9.41 6.57 -28.40
C SER A 27 -9.36 6.45 -26.89
N ILE A 28 -9.54 7.59 -26.23
CA ILE A 28 -9.86 7.60 -24.80
C ILE A 28 -11.33 7.18 -24.72
N ASP A 29 -11.59 5.98 -24.21
CA ASP A 29 -12.93 5.50 -24.00
C ASP A 29 -13.34 5.85 -22.55
N PHE A 30 -14.29 6.77 -22.42
CA PHE A 30 -14.90 7.13 -21.15
C PHE A 30 -16.00 6.13 -20.83
N GLN A 31 -15.67 5.08 -20.10
CA GLN A 31 -16.69 4.22 -19.51
C GLN A 31 -17.39 4.95 -18.38
N SER A 32 -18.72 4.92 -18.38
CA SER A 32 -19.52 5.69 -17.43
C SER A 32 -19.34 5.25 -15.98
N SER A 33 -19.03 3.98 -15.71
CA SER A 33 -18.75 3.49 -14.35
C SER A 33 -18.11 2.09 -14.35
N GLY A 34 -17.17 1.88 -13.45
CA GLY A 34 -16.66 0.57 -13.05
C GLY A 34 -17.16 0.19 -11.66
N LYS A 35 -17.31 -1.10 -11.40
CA LYS A 35 -17.66 -1.62 -10.06
C LYS A 35 -16.37 -1.93 -9.31
N PHE A 36 -16.29 -1.41 -8.11
CA PHE A 36 -15.15 -1.60 -7.21
C PHE A 36 -15.66 -2.10 -5.86
N GLU A 37 -14.83 -2.86 -5.16
CA GLU A 37 -15.03 -3.17 -3.77
C GLU A 37 -13.95 -2.43 -2.97
N ILE A 38 -14.36 -1.51 -2.10
CA ILE A 38 -13.48 -0.72 -1.24
C ILE A 38 -13.95 -0.95 0.21
N ASN A 39 -13.07 -1.47 1.04
CA ASN A 39 -13.36 -1.79 2.45
C ASN A 39 -14.64 -2.64 2.61
N GLY A 40 -14.82 -3.65 1.75
CA GLY A 40 -16.00 -4.54 1.75
C GLY A 40 -17.30 -3.90 1.21
N LYS A 41 -17.27 -2.65 0.76
CA LYS A 41 -18.40 -1.96 0.13
C LYS A 41 -18.28 -1.96 -1.39
N ASN A 42 -19.37 -2.33 -2.06
CA ASN A 42 -19.46 -2.19 -3.51
C ASN A 42 -19.74 -0.74 -3.89
N VAL A 43 -18.82 -0.10 -4.58
CA VAL A 43 -18.94 1.28 -5.07
C VAL A 43 -18.85 1.31 -6.59
N SER A 44 -19.48 2.32 -7.19
CA SER A 44 -19.44 2.55 -8.63
C SER A 44 -18.71 3.84 -8.90
N LEU A 45 -17.53 3.77 -9.50
CA LEU A 45 -16.67 4.92 -9.79
C LEU A 45 -16.53 5.11 -11.30
N PRO A 46 -16.42 6.35 -11.79
CA PRO A 46 -16.11 6.61 -13.18
C PRO A 46 -14.74 6.06 -13.52
N VAL A 47 -14.61 5.46 -14.69
CA VAL A 47 -13.33 4.91 -15.17
C VAL A 47 -13.01 5.43 -16.56
N ILE A 48 -11.72 5.57 -16.82
CA ILE A 48 -11.18 5.88 -18.14
C ILE A 48 -10.35 4.68 -18.58
N ASN A 49 -10.69 4.12 -19.73
CA ASN A 49 -9.85 3.08 -20.34
C ASN A 49 -8.96 3.74 -21.39
N TYR A 50 -7.65 3.62 -21.21
CA TYR A 50 -6.67 4.15 -22.13
C TYR A 50 -5.56 3.13 -22.36
N ASN A 51 -5.35 2.73 -23.63
CA ASN A 51 -4.37 1.73 -24.04
C ASN A 51 -4.44 0.41 -23.23
N GLY A 52 -5.65 -0.05 -22.90
CA GLY A 52 -5.86 -1.27 -22.13
C GLY A 52 -5.64 -1.14 -20.62
N ASN A 53 -5.29 0.05 -20.14
CA ASN A 53 -5.18 0.35 -18.71
C ASN A 53 -6.43 1.08 -18.21
N VAL A 54 -6.88 0.73 -17.02
CA VAL A 54 -8.02 1.37 -16.36
C VAL A 54 -7.51 2.44 -15.40
N TYR A 55 -7.94 3.66 -15.60
CA TYR A 55 -7.64 4.81 -14.74
C TYR A 55 -8.86 5.18 -13.93
N VAL A 56 -8.68 5.40 -12.64
CA VAL A 56 -9.73 5.77 -11.71
C VAL A 56 -9.36 7.13 -11.10
N PRO A 57 -10.32 8.07 -10.95
CA PRO A 57 -10.04 9.33 -10.29
C PRO A 57 -9.62 9.10 -8.83
N LEU A 58 -8.36 9.38 -8.52
CA LEU A 58 -7.76 9.15 -7.22
C LEU A 58 -8.52 9.83 -6.07
N ARG A 59 -9.09 11.03 -6.32
CA ARG A 59 -9.89 11.74 -5.32
C ARG A 59 -11.13 10.95 -4.90
N LEU A 60 -11.85 10.36 -5.86
CA LEU A 60 -13.05 9.57 -5.55
C LEU A 60 -12.70 8.29 -4.79
N VAL A 61 -11.57 7.65 -5.12
CA VAL A 61 -11.07 6.51 -4.34
C VAL A 61 -10.71 6.97 -2.93
N GLY A 62 -10.04 8.11 -2.79
CA GLY A 62 -9.68 8.68 -1.49
C GLY A 62 -10.92 8.98 -0.64
N GLU A 63 -11.96 9.59 -1.22
CA GLU A 63 -13.22 9.89 -0.52
C GLU A 63 -13.88 8.62 0.03
N GLU A 64 -13.95 7.54 -0.77
CA GLU A 64 -14.48 6.24 -0.31
C GLU A 64 -13.60 5.58 0.77
N MET A 65 -12.33 5.94 0.82
CA MET A 65 -11.38 5.51 1.85
C MET A 65 -11.27 6.50 3.02
N HIS A 66 -12.16 7.49 3.13
CA HIS A 66 -12.14 8.56 4.13
C HIS A 66 -10.81 9.33 4.14
N SER A 67 -10.25 9.56 2.97
CA SER A 67 -8.98 10.26 2.78
C SER A 67 -9.16 11.52 1.94
N GLU A 68 -8.48 12.60 2.32
CA GLU A 68 -8.36 13.80 1.50
C GLU A 68 -7.24 13.65 0.48
N VAL A 69 -7.54 13.92 -0.78
CA VAL A 69 -6.55 13.96 -1.85
C VAL A 69 -6.34 15.40 -2.29
N TYR A 70 -5.15 15.92 -2.08
CA TYR A 70 -4.75 17.27 -2.46
C TYR A 70 -3.64 17.21 -3.51
N TYR A 71 -3.73 18.05 -4.55
CA TYR A 71 -2.69 18.23 -5.55
C TYR A 71 -2.11 19.65 -5.49
N ASP A 72 -0.80 19.75 -5.24
CA ASP A 72 -0.04 21.00 -5.27
C ASP A 72 0.59 21.16 -6.66
N GLU A 73 0.00 22.01 -7.50
CA GLU A 73 0.47 22.24 -8.87
C GLU A 73 1.88 22.81 -8.93
N ASN A 74 2.31 23.60 -7.92
CA ASN A 74 3.63 24.21 -7.92
C ASN A 74 4.74 23.21 -7.60
N LYS A 75 4.43 22.17 -6.88
CA LYS A 75 5.36 21.11 -6.49
C LYS A 75 5.16 19.83 -7.28
N GLU A 76 4.13 19.79 -8.15
CA GLU A 76 3.70 18.56 -8.84
C GLU A 76 3.48 17.39 -7.87
N LEU A 77 3.01 17.71 -6.67
CA LEU A 77 2.89 16.76 -5.56
C LEU A 77 1.42 16.39 -5.29
N ILE A 78 1.13 15.11 -5.30
CA ILE A 78 -0.13 14.58 -4.81
C ILE A 78 0.07 14.16 -3.36
N SER A 79 -0.73 14.73 -2.47
CA SER A 79 -0.77 14.38 -1.06
C SER A 79 -2.10 13.67 -0.76
N ILE A 80 -2.02 12.52 -0.11
CA ILE A 80 -3.19 11.79 0.39
C ILE A 80 -3.11 11.87 1.91
N LYS A 81 -4.11 12.49 2.53
CA LYS A 81 -4.25 12.55 3.98
C LYS A 81 -5.46 11.74 4.37
N GLN A 82 -5.23 10.70 5.13
CA GLN A 82 -6.31 9.99 5.78
C GLN A 82 -6.88 10.90 6.87
N HIS A 83 -8.19 11.15 6.85
CA HIS A 83 -8.82 11.82 7.95
C HIS A 83 -8.81 10.89 9.16
N SER A 84 -8.03 11.25 10.16
CA SER A 84 -8.35 10.80 11.50
C SER A 84 -9.70 11.45 11.84
N LEU A 85 -10.72 10.64 11.99
CA LEU A 85 -12.02 11.11 12.45
C LEU A 85 -11.78 11.91 13.74
N ALA A 86 -12.23 13.18 13.74
CA ALA A 86 -12.07 14.04 14.88
C ALA A 86 -12.67 13.33 16.11
N PHE A 87 -11.97 13.45 17.23
CA PHE A 87 -12.14 12.79 18.51
C PHE A 87 -13.48 13.02 19.25
N ASP A 88 -14.61 13.03 18.55
CA ASP A 88 -15.90 13.00 19.18
C ASP A 88 -16.56 11.63 18.95
N GLU A 89 -16.36 10.71 19.89
CA GLU A 89 -16.70 9.30 19.89
C GLU A 89 -15.72 8.44 19.07
N GLN A 90 -14.65 8.03 19.70
CA GLN A 90 -13.69 7.03 19.22
C GLN A 90 -14.40 5.70 18.91
N ILE A 91 -14.87 5.56 17.67
CA ILE A 91 -15.54 4.34 17.21
C ILE A 91 -14.51 3.27 16.86
N GLU A 92 -13.28 3.66 16.51
CA GLU A 92 -12.21 2.76 16.11
C GLU A 92 -10.95 2.92 16.96
N ALA A 93 -10.24 1.81 17.15
CA ALA A 93 -8.97 1.81 17.86
C ALA A 93 -7.91 2.63 17.09
N PRO A 94 -6.99 3.32 17.80
CA PRO A 94 -5.90 4.03 17.16
C PRO A 94 -5.02 3.08 16.32
N VAL A 95 -4.80 3.45 15.06
CA VAL A 95 -3.95 2.69 14.15
C VAL A 95 -2.53 3.22 14.21
N PRO A 96 -1.51 2.38 14.49
CA PRO A 96 -0.12 2.80 14.43
C PRO A 96 0.34 3.03 12.99
N SER A 97 1.29 3.94 12.79
CA SER A 97 2.18 3.93 11.65
C SER A 97 3.42 3.12 12.02
N ILE A 98 3.74 2.11 11.23
CA ILE A 98 4.94 1.29 11.40
C ILE A 98 5.80 1.46 10.17
N ALA A 99 7.02 1.92 10.37
CA ALA A 99 7.99 2.09 9.31
C ALA A 99 9.24 1.26 9.57
N TYR A 100 9.83 0.77 8.50
CA TYR A 100 11.17 0.22 8.50
C TYR A 100 12.17 1.35 8.32
N GLU A 101 13.18 1.40 9.20
CA GLU A 101 14.25 2.38 9.18
C GLU A 101 15.59 1.66 8.97
N HIS A 102 16.34 2.10 7.98
CA HIS A 102 17.71 1.63 7.75
C HIS A 102 18.67 2.82 7.64
N GLU A 103 19.72 2.79 8.46
CA GLU A 103 20.81 3.75 8.39
C GLU A 103 21.94 3.19 7.52
N TYR A 104 22.33 3.93 6.48
CA TYR A 104 23.46 3.60 5.62
C TYR A 104 24.78 4.05 6.23
N LYS A 105 25.88 3.49 5.76
CA LYS A 105 27.25 3.81 6.24
C LYS A 105 27.64 5.27 6.08
N ASP A 106 26.98 5.99 5.17
CA ASP A 106 27.19 7.44 4.96
C ASP A 106 26.37 8.32 5.91
N GLY A 107 25.60 7.71 6.80
CA GLY A 107 24.69 8.38 7.75
C GLY A 107 23.36 8.78 7.16
N SER A 108 23.07 8.46 5.90
CA SER A 108 21.73 8.63 5.36
C SER A 108 20.76 7.60 5.94
N VAL A 109 19.51 8.00 6.13
CA VAL A 109 18.45 7.15 6.67
C VAL A 109 17.39 6.93 5.62
N TRP A 110 17.04 5.69 5.38
CA TRP A 110 15.92 5.27 4.56
C TRP A 110 14.77 4.83 5.45
N MET A 111 13.58 5.32 5.15
CA MET A 111 12.35 4.90 5.84
C MET A 111 11.32 4.44 4.82
N GLN A 112 10.68 3.32 5.10
CA GLN A 112 9.58 2.79 4.30
C GLN A 112 8.45 2.35 5.22
N GLU A 113 7.25 2.79 4.94
CA GLU A 113 6.05 2.41 5.66
C GLU A 113 5.68 0.95 5.36
N ILE A 114 5.23 0.24 6.40
CA ILE A 114 4.85 -1.17 6.33
C ILE A 114 3.33 -1.27 6.36
N PRO A 115 2.70 -1.91 5.35
CA PRO A 115 1.26 -2.18 5.38
C PRO A 115 0.91 -3.09 6.55
N LEU A 116 -0.13 -2.74 7.29
CA LEU A 116 -0.58 -3.48 8.47
C LEU A 116 -1.87 -4.24 8.18
N LEU A 117 -1.95 -5.45 8.71
CA LEU A 117 -3.17 -6.22 8.79
C LEU A 117 -3.71 -6.15 10.21
N GLN A 118 -4.95 -5.71 10.37
CA GLN A 118 -5.61 -5.71 11.66
C GLN A 118 -5.94 -7.15 12.06
N GLY A 119 -5.54 -7.53 13.26
CA GLY A 119 -5.88 -8.80 13.90
C GLY A 119 -7.02 -8.64 14.91
N ASN A 120 -6.83 -9.23 16.10
CA ASN A 120 -7.78 -9.11 17.19
C ASN A 120 -7.94 -7.67 17.64
N SER A 121 -9.16 -7.28 17.91
CA SER A 121 -9.44 -5.95 18.44
C SER A 121 -10.70 -5.98 19.27
N CYS A 122 -10.73 -5.22 20.38
CA CYS A 122 -11.92 -5.06 21.20
C CYS A 122 -11.97 -3.61 21.63
N TRP A 123 -12.75 -2.78 20.94
CA TRP A 123 -12.85 -1.34 21.16
C TRP A 123 -14.31 -0.94 21.39
N ASN A 124 -15.15 -0.92 20.37
CA ASN A 124 -16.61 -0.74 20.46
C ASN A 124 -17.37 -2.00 20.03
N GLY A 125 -16.79 -3.14 20.25
CA GLY A 125 -17.13 -4.47 19.80
C GLY A 125 -15.86 -5.25 19.66
N CYS A 126 -15.94 -6.58 19.69
CA CYS A 126 -14.73 -7.39 19.56
C CYS A 126 -14.70 -8.08 18.19
N LEU A 127 -13.53 -7.98 17.54
CA LEU A 127 -13.15 -8.78 16.40
C LEU A 127 -12.12 -9.81 16.88
N GLU A 128 -12.44 -11.08 16.73
CA GLU A 128 -11.54 -12.16 17.11
C GLU A 128 -11.16 -12.97 15.87
N MET A 129 -9.84 -13.10 15.65
CA MET A 129 -9.29 -14.00 14.65
C MET A 129 -9.11 -15.37 15.29
N ASN A 130 -9.72 -16.39 14.71
CA ASN A 130 -9.66 -17.76 15.24
C ASN A 130 -8.46 -18.55 14.71
N ASP A 131 -7.88 -18.10 13.60
CA ASP A 131 -6.75 -18.77 12.96
C ASP A 131 -5.42 -18.29 13.54
N PRO A 132 -4.37 -19.12 13.48
CA PRO A 132 -3.01 -18.73 13.84
C PRO A 132 -2.54 -17.48 13.08
N VAL A 133 -1.78 -16.61 13.74
CA VAL A 133 -1.34 -15.33 13.17
C VAL A 133 -0.60 -15.52 11.84
N VAL A 134 0.32 -16.48 11.79
CA VAL A 134 1.09 -16.76 10.56
C VAL A 134 0.17 -17.19 9.42
N GLN A 135 -0.88 -17.96 9.72
CA GLN A 135 -1.82 -18.43 8.72
C GLN A 135 -2.63 -17.26 8.13
N TRP A 136 -3.37 -16.52 8.96
CA TRP A 136 -4.24 -15.45 8.44
C TRP A 136 -3.47 -14.31 7.77
N VAL A 137 -2.23 -13.99 8.23
CA VAL A 137 -1.38 -13.01 7.57
C VAL A 137 -0.92 -13.49 6.19
N SER A 138 -0.57 -14.79 6.06
CA SER A 138 -0.18 -15.34 4.76
C SER A 138 -1.35 -15.45 3.78
N GLU A 139 -2.55 -15.77 4.26
CA GLU A 139 -3.77 -15.86 3.46
C GLU A 139 -4.27 -14.50 2.96
N ALA A 140 -3.97 -13.43 3.69
CA ALA A 140 -4.30 -12.07 3.27
C ALA A 140 -3.56 -11.61 1.99
N GLY A 141 -2.50 -12.34 1.58
CA GLY A 141 -1.82 -12.14 0.31
C GLY A 141 -0.99 -10.87 0.21
N TYR A 142 -0.67 -10.24 1.33
CA TYR A 142 0.24 -9.09 1.34
C TYR A 142 1.67 -9.54 1.02
N PRO A 143 2.34 -8.86 0.07
CA PRO A 143 3.73 -9.17 -0.20
C PRO A 143 4.58 -8.80 1.02
N PRO A 144 5.54 -9.66 1.42
CA PRO A 144 6.47 -9.35 2.51
C PRO A 144 7.28 -8.11 2.19
N VAL A 145 7.40 -7.19 3.14
CA VAL A 145 8.25 -6.01 2.99
C VAL A 145 9.71 -6.42 3.12
N ARG A 146 10.53 -6.09 2.11
CA ARG A 146 11.96 -6.38 2.13
C ARG A 146 12.67 -5.39 3.04
N VAL A 147 13.46 -5.89 3.97
CA VAL A 147 14.21 -5.10 4.94
C VAL A 147 15.65 -5.59 5.05
N LYS A 148 16.57 -4.72 5.41
CA LYS A 148 17.99 -5.09 5.63
C LYS A 148 18.20 -5.67 7.04
N PRO A 149 19.15 -6.61 7.21
CA PRO A 149 19.50 -7.17 8.51
C PRO A 149 19.87 -6.10 9.54
N GLY A 150 19.38 -6.24 10.76
CA GLY A 150 19.71 -5.34 11.88
C GLY A 150 19.14 -3.93 11.79
N SER A 151 18.24 -3.68 10.86
CA SER A 151 17.47 -2.43 10.76
C SER A 151 16.47 -2.31 11.91
N ASN A 152 15.81 -1.15 12.01
CA ASN A 152 14.81 -0.91 13.04
C ASN A 152 13.42 -0.84 12.45
N LEU A 153 12.43 -1.30 13.22
CA LEU A 153 11.04 -0.90 13.08
C LEU A 153 10.81 0.34 13.96
N VAL A 154 10.18 1.35 13.39
CA VAL A 154 9.74 2.56 14.11
C VAL A 154 8.23 2.51 14.20
N ILE A 155 7.69 2.50 15.42
CA ILE A 155 6.25 2.39 15.69
C ILE A 155 5.79 3.73 16.26
N THR A 156 4.81 4.33 15.62
CA THR A 156 4.32 5.66 15.98
C THR A 156 2.79 5.64 16.04
N TYR A 157 2.24 6.17 17.12
CA TYR A 157 0.81 6.44 17.26
C TYR A 157 0.53 7.93 17.05
N PRO A 158 -0.69 8.30 16.67
CA PRO A 158 -1.09 9.70 16.71
C PRO A 158 -0.91 10.28 18.10
N THR A 159 -0.43 11.52 18.19
CA THR A 159 -0.12 12.18 19.47
C THR A 159 -1.32 12.20 20.40
N GLY A 160 -1.12 11.72 21.63
CA GLY A 160 -2.16 11.62 22.66
C GLY A 160 -3.02 10.36 22.54
N LEU A 161 -2.64 9.43 21.67
CA LEU A 161 -3.31 8.14 21.43
C LEU A 161 -2.36 6.97 21.60
N GLU A 162 -1.23 7.22 22.20
CA GLU A 162 -0.27 6.17 22.50
C GLU A 162 -0.92 5.12 23.42
N PRO A 163 -0.65 3.82 23.20
CA PRO A 163 -1.18 2.77 24.06
C PRO A 163 -0.53 2.80 25.45
N ASP A 164 -1.26 2.37 26.48
CA ASP A 164 -0.74 2.19 27.84
C ASP A 164 0.28 1.05 27.88
N SER A 165 0.10 0.05 27.01
CA SER A 165 1.01 -1.09 26.85
C SER A 165 1.20 -1.44 25.39
N LEU A 166 2.44 -1.58 24.97
CA LEU A 166 2.84 -1.99 23.64
C LEU A 166 3.71 -3.24 23.71
N LYS A 167 3.30 -4.30 23.03
CA LYS A 167 4.00 -5.56 22.97
C LYS A 167 4.27 -5.96 21.53
N ILE A 168 5.52 -6.18 21.20
CA ILE A 168 5.93 -6.58 19.87
C ILE A 168 6.50 -7.99 19.94
N SER A 169 6.07 -8.86 19.04
CA SER A 169 6.49 -10.26 19.03
C SER A 169 6.83 -10.73 17.62
N LYS A 170 7.94 -11.45 17.52
CA LYS A 170 8.19 -12.32 16.37
C LYS A 170 7.40 -13.62 16.58
N VAL A 171 6.57 -13.98 15.60
CA VAL A 171 5.74 -15.18 15.64
C VAL A 171 6.39 -16.28 14.82
N LEU A 172 6.60 -17.44 15.42
CA LEU A 172 7.12 -18.64 14.77
C LEU A 172 6.01 -19.67 14.66
N ASP A 173 5.79 -20.17 13.46
CA ASP A 173 4.94 -21.35 13.24
C ASP A 173 5.74 -22.62 13.61
N LEU A 174 5.25 -23.35 14.59
CA LEU A 174 5.80 -24.64 15.01
C LEU A 174 5.13 -25.82 14.31
N GLY A 175 4.18 -25.55 13.41
CA GLY A 175 3.35 -26.55 12.75
C GLY A 175 2.12 -26.95 13.58
N ASN A 176 1.16 -27.59 12.91
CA ASN A 176 -0.11 -28.07 13.50
C ASN A 176 -0.95 -26.95 14.17
N GLY A 177 -0.84 -25.72 13.69
CA GLY A 177 -1.55 -24.57 14.27
C GLY A 177 -1.00 -24.10 15.62
N THR A 178 0.21 -24.50 15.98
CA THR A 178 0.88 -24.06 17.21
C THR A 178 1.87 -22.95 16.85
N GLU A 179 1.81 -21.85 17.58
CA GLU A 179 2.69 -20.69 17.40
C GLU A 179 3.50 -20.40 18.66
N GLN A 180 4.71 -19.91 18.46
CA GLN A 180 5.56 -19.39 19.53
C GLN A 180 5.78 -17.90 19.33
N TYR A 181 5.55 -17.13 20.39
CA TYR A 181 5.71 -15.68 20.43
C TYR A 181 7.00 -15.34 21.13
N ILE A 182 7.95 -14.72 20.40
CA ILE A 182 9.23 -14.25 20.93
C ILE A 182 9.16 -12.75 21.05
N HIS A 183 9.14 -12.24 22.28
CA HIS A 183 9.06 -10.81 22.54
C HIS A 183 10.30 -10.09 22.07
N MET A 184 10.07 -8.96 21.41
CA MET A 184 11.08 -8.01 20.97
C MET A 184 10.94 -6.76 21.85
N MET A 185 12.05 -6.38 22.51
CA MET A 185 12.02 -5.25 23.44
C MET A 185 12.21 -3.95 22.68
N PRO A 186 11.25 -3.01 22.76
CA PRO A 186 11.42 -1.70 22.18
C PRO A 186 12.40 -0.85 23.00
N ASP A 187 13.21 -0.08 22.30
CA ASP A 187 13.93 1.06 22.86
C ASP A 187 13.24 2.34 22.37
N ASN A 188 12.48 2.96 23.27
CA ASN A 188 11.50 4.00 22.96
C ASN A 188 10.45 3.48 21.95
N ASN A 189 10.41 4.06 20.75
CA ASN A 189 9.51 3.65 19.66
C ASN A 189 10.21 2.80 18.59
N ARG A 190 11.45 2.31 18.85
CA ARG A 190 12.26 1.51 17.92
C ARG A 190 12.42 0.09 18.40
N VAL A 191 12.30 -0.85 17.47
CA VAL A 191 12.55 -2.27 17.71
C VAL A 191 13.57 -2.77 16.71
N GLN A 192 14.69 -3.28 17.21
CA GLN A 192 15.73 -3.85 16.35
C GLN A 192 15.26 -5.18 15.74
N LEU A 193 15.37 -5.26 14.42
CA LEU A 193 15.07 -6.48 13.67
C LEU A 193 16.18 -7.52 13.79
N PRO A 194 15.84 -8.82 13.62
CA PRO A 194 16.85 -9.86 13.53
C PRO A 194 17.90 -9.58 12.46
N THR A 195 19.10 -10.12 12.65
CA THR A 195 20.18 -10.05 11.67
C THR A 195 20.19 -11.25 10.72
N GLU A 196 19.50 -12.32 11.07
CA GLU A 196 19.40 -13.52 10.25
C GLU A 196 18.43 -13.28 9.08
N GLN A 197 18.85 -13.72 7.90
CA GLN A 197 18.00 -13.64 6.69
C GLN A 197 16.82 -14.60 6.80
N GLY A 198 15.68 -14.20 6.25
CA GLY A 198 14.48 -15.04 6.27
C GLY A 198 13.17 -14.24 6.32
N PHE A 199 12.09 -14.98 6.37
CA PHE A 199 10.75 -14.41 6.52
C PHE A 199 10.37 -14.42 8.00
N TYR A 200 9.79 -13.31 8.46
CA TYR A 200 9.36 -13.14 9.83
C TYR A 200 7.97 -12.53 9.88
N THR A 201 7.08 -13.18 10.60
CA THR A 201 5.79 -12.59 10.96
C THR A 201 5.96 -11.81 12.25
N ILE A 202 5.59 -10.55 12.21
CA ILE A 202 5.64 -9.64 13.36
C ILE A 202 4.21 -9.34 13.80
N LEU A 203 3.95 -9.45 15.09
CA LEU A 203 2.70 -9.08 15.74
C LEU A 203 2.96 -7.88 16.67
N VAL A 204 2.09 -6.90 16.60
CA VAL A 204 2.10 -5.71 17.45
C VAL A 204 0.77 -5.67 18.19
N ASP A 205 0.81 -5.90 19.49
CA ASP A 205 -0.34 -5.81 20.39
C ASP A 205 -0.29 -4.50 21.15
N SER A 206 -1.40 -3.81 21.21
CA SER A 206 -1.54 -2.49 21.83
C SER A 206 -2.77 -2.46 22.71
N ASP A 207 -2.56 -2.10 23.96
CA ASP A 207 -3.60 -2.06 24.97
C ASP A 207 -3.79 -0.63 25.50
N TRP A 208 -5.05 -0.22 25.67
CA TRP A 208 -5.50 1.01 26.32
C TRP A 208 -6.51 0.67 27.42
N GLU A 209 -6.75 1.57 28.33
CA GLU A 209 -7.85 1.38 29.31
C GLU A 209 -9.21 1.11 28.65
N THR A 210 -9.43 1.63 27.45
CA THR A 210 -10.69 1.54 26.70
C THR A 210 -10.80 0.31 25.81
N GLY A 211 -9.70 -0.41 25.57
CA GLY A 211 -9.71 -1.59 24.70
C GLY A 211 -8.31 -1.98 24.22
N PHE A 212 -8.29 -2.91 23.27
CA PHE A 212 -7.04 -3.37 22.67
C PHE A 212 -7.18 -3.59 21.16
N THR A 213 -6.04 -3.60 20.49
CA THR A 213 -5.96 -4.00 19.10
C THR A 213 -4.61 -4.66 18.81
N SER A 214 -4.61 -5.56 17.83
CA SER A 214 -3.38 -6.15 17.29
C SER A 214 -3.25 -5.89 15.80
N TYR A 215 -2.01 -5.77 15.34
CA TYR A 215 -1.65 -5.64 13.94
C TYR A 215 -0.53 -6.62 13.62
N ALA A 216 -0.56 -7.20 12.42
CA ALA A 216 0.51 -8.07 11.98
C ALA A 216 0.93 -7.80 10.55
N PHE A 217 2.16 -8.20 10.23
CA PHE A 217 2.74 -8.06 8.89
C PHE A 217 3.89 -9.06 8.72
N ILE A 218 4.31 -9.26 7.47
CA ILE A 218 5.45 -10.11 7.14
C ILE A 218 6.59 -9.23 6.63
N ILE A 219 7.79 -9.47 7.13
CA ILE A 219 9.02 -8.92 6.59
C ILE A 219 9.90 -10.02 6.00
N HIS A 220 10.66 -9.67 4.98
CA HIS A 220 11.71 -10.52 4.40
C HIS A 220 13.04 -9.85 4.62
N ILE A 221 13.83 -10.36 5.58
CA ILE A 221 15.18 -9.87 5.85
C ILE A 221 16.12 -10.43 4.80
N THR A 222 16.76 -9.54 4.03
CA THR A 222 17.67 -9.92 2.95
C THR A 222 18.77 -8.86 2.75
N ASP A 223 19.98 -9.30 2.37
CA ASP A 223 21.11 -8.42 2.03
C ASP A 223 21.05 -7.90 0.58
N SER A 224 20.10 -8.36 -0.25
CA SER A 224 20.06 -7.95 -1.64
C SER A 224 19.87 -6.44 -1.75
N ASP A 225 20.73 -5.79 -2.51
CA ASP A 225 20.66 -4.33 -2.79
C ASP A 225 19.52 -3.94 -3.74
N ASP A 226 18.72 -4.90 -4.19
CA ASP A 226 17.57 -4.71 -5.07
C ASP A 226 16.35 -4.10 -4.36
N LEU A 227 16.56 -3.16 -3.44
CA LEU A 227 15.48 -2.36 -2.87
C LEU A 227 14.95 -1.28 -3.86
N SER A 228 15.60 -1.15 -5.03
CA SER A 228 15.30 -0.11 -6.02
C SER A 228 14.27 -0.49 -7.09
N ASP A 229 13.78 -1.73 -7.14
CA ASP A 229 12.92 -2.22 -8.24
C ASP A 229 11.42 -2.37 -7.88
N SER A 230 10.90 -1.48 -7.05
CA SER A 230 9.46 -1.32 -6.88
C SER A 230 9.05 0.15 -7.04
N SER A 231 9.27 0.68 -8.25
CA SER A 231 8.69 1.95 -8.70
C SER A 231 7.68 1.71 -9.82
#